data_16127c625dd1206b6d1da0b0ba9e1d2f
#
_entry.id   16127c625dd1206b6d1da0b0ba9e1d2f
#
_cell.length_a   1.000
_cell.length_b   1.000
_cell.length_c   1.000
_cell.angle_alpha   90.00
_cell.angle_beta   90.00
_cell.angle_gamma   90.00
#
_symmetry.space_group_name_H-M   'P 1'
#
loop_
_entity.id
_entity.type
_entity.pdbx_description
1 polymer ?
#
loop_
_entity_poly.entity_id
_entity_poly.type
_entity_poly.pdbx_seq_one_letter_code
_entity_poly.pdbx_strand_id
1 'polypeptide(L)'
;ISPGIPKDAIIIKRAIKLKIPIISEIEFASRFTKHPIIAVTGSNGKSTTVNMVTEMLSTNKWKPILAGNIGNPFSKSVLDLLNGDLEGNIFVLELSSFQLEFIDQFHPFISIYLNISPDHLDRHKNMDEYLKMKLNMVKNVDENDFIIYNSDDKILNTSFNDTIAKKIPYSLNEKNRFFSLN
;
A
#
# COMPACT_ATOMS: atom_id res chain seq x y z
N ILE A 1 -0.68 -9.62 -13.15
CA ILE A 1 -2.15 -9.68 -13.20
C ILE A 1 -2.77 -8.36 -12.78
N SER A 2 -3.85 -7.91 -13.43
CA SER A 2 -4.62 -6.73 -13.02
C SER A 2 -5.51 -7.02 -11.81
N PRO A 3 -5.74 -6.03 -10.93
CA PRO A 3 -6.52 -6.18 -9.69
C PRO A 3 -7.99 -6.62 -9.93
N GLY A 4 -8.54 -6.33 -11.11
CA GLY A 4 -9.91 -6.70 -11.49
C GLY A 4 -10.14 -8.19 -11.76
N ILE A 5 -9.08 -8.99 -11.96
CA ILE A 5 -9.23 -10.40 -12.31
C ILE A 5 -9.49 -11.25 -11.06
N PRO A 6 -10.60 -12.01 -11.00
CA PRO A 6 -10.90 -12.86 -9.85
C PRO A 6 -9.90 -14.01 -9.68
N LYS A 7 -9.64 -14.44 -8.43
CA LYS A 7 -8.79 -15.60 -8.10
C LYS A 7 -9.25 -16.91 -8.74
N ASP A 8 -10.54 -17.05 -8.96
CA ASP A 8 -11.15 -18.24 -9.55
C ASP A 8 -11.19 -18.22 -11.09
N ALA A 9 -10.69 -17.16 -11.73
CA ALA A 9 -10.58 -17.07 -13.17
C ALA A 9 -9.76 -18.25 -13.73
N ILE A 10 -10.16 -18.76 -14.88
CA ILE A 10 -9.56 -19.95 -15.53
C ILE A 10 -8.05 -19.78 -15.70
N ILE A 11 -7.61 -18.56 -16.08
CA ILE A 11 -6.17 -18.28 -16.29
C ILE A 11 -5.39 -18.40 -14.99
N ILE A 12 -5.95 -17.94 -13.85
CA ILE A 12 -5.34 -18.04 -12.52
C ILE A 12 -5.23 -19.50 -12.09
N LYS A 13 -6.33 -20.25 -12.18
CA LYS A 13 -6.34 -21.70 -11.88
C LYS A 13 -5.33 -22.46 -12.71
N ARG A 14 -5.20 -22.12 -14.00
CA ARG A 14 -4.24 -22.74 -14.90
C ARG A 14 -2.79 -22.39 -14.54
N ALA A 15 -2.50 -21.12 -14.20
CA ALA A 15 -1.18 -20.69 -13.76
C ALA A 15 -0.78 -21.43 -12.47
N ILE A 16 -1.66 -21.51 -11.48
CA ILE A 16 -1.43 -22.25 -10.23
C ILE A 16 -1.14 -23.73 -10.53
N LYS A 17 -1.95 -24.39 -11.37
CA LYS A 17 -1.75 -25.79 -11.76
C LYS A 17 -0.39 -26.03 -12.42
N LEU A 18 0.07 -25.06 -13.22
CA LEU A 18 1.35 -25.11 -13.92
C LEU A 18 2.51 -24.57 -13.09
N LYS A 19 2.27 -24.17 -11.83
CA LYS A 19 3.27 -23.56 -10.93
C LYS A 19 3.92 -22.30 -11.53
N ILE A 20 3.17 -21.55 -12.34
CA ILE A 20 3.62 -20.26 -12.88
C ILE A 20 3.40 -19.22 -11.81
N PRO A 21 4.44 -18.43 -11.41
CA PRO A 21 4.30 -17.35 -10.46
C PRO A 21 3.26 -16.31 -10.91
N ILE A 22 2.41 -15.89 -10.01
CA ILE A 22 1.41 -14.85 -10.25
C ILE A 22 1.79 -13.65 -9.41
N ILE A 23 1.96 -12.50 -10.04
CA ILE A 23 2.30 -11.25 -9.37
C ILE A 23 1.31 -10.15 -9.77
N SER A 24 1.06 -9.22 -8.86
CA SER A 24 0.24 -8.04 -9.13
C SER A 24 0.98 -7.01 -9.99
N GLU A 25 0.26 -6.02 -10.51
CA GLU A 25 0.84 -4.87 -11.22
C GLU A 25 1.77 -4.08 -10.29
N ILE A 26 1.40 -3.91 -9.03
CA ILE A 26 2.21 -3.23 -8.00
C ILE A 26 3.52 -3.98 -7.76
N GLU A 27 3.46 -5.29 -7.58
CA GLU A 27 4.63 -6.15 -7.43
C GLU A 27 5.55 -6.06 -8.66
N PHE A 28 4.96 -6.13 -9.86
CA PHE A 28 5.73 -6.03 -11.10
C PHE A 28 6.46 -4.68 -11.21
N ALA A 29 5.74 -3.58 -11.03
CA ALA A 29 6.29 -2.24 -11.15
C ALA A 29 7.40 -1.95 -10.12
N SER A 30 7.23 -2.41 -8.88
CA SER A 30 8.20 -2.18 -7.80
C SER A 30 9.59 -2.75 -8.09
N ARG A 31 9.67 -3.79 -8.92
CA ARG A 31 10.95 -4.42 -9.32
C ARG A 31 11.81 -3.54 -10.25
N PHE A 32 11.22 -2.50 -10.84
CA PHE A 32 11.88 -1.61 -11.79
C PHE A 32 12.18 -0.21 -11.24
N THR A 33 11.96 0.02 -9.96
CA THR A 33 12.32 1.28 -9.31
C THR A 33 13.08 1.05 -8.02
N LYS A 34 13.99 2.00 -7.70
CA LYS A 34 14.69 2.07 -6.41
C LYS A 34 14.27 3.28 -5.60
N HIS A 35 13.34 4.07 -6.10
CA HIS A 35 12.84 5.23 -5.38
C HIS A 35 12.03 4.78 -4.16
N PRO A 36 12.13 5.49 -3.04
CA PRO A 36 11.35 5.18 -1.86
C PRO A 36 9.84 5.26 -2.17
N ILE A 37 9.07 4.39 -1.53
CA ILE A 37 7.63 4.27 -1.71
C ILE A 37 6.96 4.58 -0.38
N ILE A 38 5.99 5.51 -0.41
CA ILE A 38 5.00 5.71 0.64
C ILE A 38 3.72 5.06 0.16
N ALA A 39 3.27 4.01 0.83
CA ALA A 39 2.08 3.27 0.46
C ALA A 39 0.95 3.53 1.45
N VAL A 40 -0.24 3.84 0.95
CA VAL A 40 -1.42 4.15 1.76
C VAL A 40 -2.54 3.16 1.46
N THR A 41 -3.07 2.54 2.51
CA THR A 41 -4.24 1.66 2.43
C THR A 41 -5.23 1.96 3.56
N GLY A 42 -6.42 1.40 3.45
CA GLY A 42 -7.52 1.55 4.38
C GLY A 42 -8.84 1.25 3.68
N SER A 43 -9.94 1.15 4.42
CA SER A 43 -11.27 1.08 3.80
C SER A 43 -11.64 2.46 3.23
N ASN A 44 -11.50 3.51 4.02
CA ASN A 44 -11.89 4.89 3.67
C ASN A 44 -10.72 5.87 3.81
N GLY A 45 -10.77 7.01 3.09
CA GLY A 45 -9.84 8.12 3.24
C GLY A 45 -8.53 8.03 2.45
N LYS A 46 -8.29 6.93 1.73
CA LYS A 46 -7.05 6.70 0.96
C LYS A 46 -6.72 7.85 0.00
N SER A 47 -7.64 8.18 -0.89
CA SER A 47 -7.41 9.20 -1.94
C SER A 47 -7.14 10.57 -1.35
N THR A 48 -7.86 10.97 -0.30
CA THR A 48 -7.59 12.22 0.42
C THR A 48 -6.19 12.22 1.01
N THR A 49 -5.82 11.12 1.70
CA THR A 49 -4.52 11.02 2.36
C THR A 49 -3.36 11.05 1.37
N VAL A 50 -3.42 10.30 0.26
CA VAL A 50 -2.32 10.31 -0.72
C VAL A 50 -2.16 11.68 -1.39
N ASN A 51 -3.25 12.39 -1.67
CA ASN A 51 -3.18 13.76 -2.19
C ASN A 51 -2.53 14.70 -1.17
N MET A 52 -2.93 14.65 0.10
CA MET A 52 -2.32 15.46 1.17
C MET A 52 -0.83 15.15 1.34
N VAL A 53 -0.45 13.87 1.38
CA VAL A 53 0.96 13.45 1.48
C VAL A 53 1.76 13.94 0.28
N THR A 54 1.20 13.83 -0.92
CA THR A 54 1.84 14.33 -2.16
C THR A 54 2.08 15.83 -2.08
N GLU A 55 1.08 16.60 -1.68
CA GLU A 55 1.21 18.07 -1.53
C GLU A 55 2.25 18.44 -0.46
N MET A 56 2.20 17.79 0.70
CA MET A 56 3.16 18.03 1.80
C MET A 56 4.61 17.72 1.41
N LEU A 57 4.82 16.74 0.55
CA LEU A 57 6.15 16.34 0.07
C LEU A 57 6.64 17.19 -1.12
N SER A 58 5.75 17.94 -1.78
CA SER A 58 6.10 18.77 -2.95
C SER A 58 6.99 19.94 -2.54
N THR A 59 8.28 19.69 -2.50
CA THR A 59 9.34 20.62 -2.05
C THR A 59 10.50 20.62 -3.04
N ASN A 60 11.50 21.43 -2.79
CA ASN A 60 12.73 21.42 -3.60
C ASN A 60 13.52 20.10 -3.49
N LYS A 61 13.35 19.37 -2.37
CA LYS A 61 14.05 18.10 -2.11
C LYS A 61 13.27 16.90 -2.66
N TRP A 62 11.95 16.90 -2.48
CA TRP A 62 11.09 15.78 -2.85
C TRP A 62 10.20 16.16 -4.03
N LYS A 63 10.20 15.33 -5.04
CA LYS A 63 9.31 15.41 -6.21
C LYS A 63 8.43 14.15 -6.20
N PRO A 64 7.30 14.17 -5.48
CA PRO A 64 6.46 12.98 -5.33
C PRO A 64 5.71 12.65 -6.63
N ILE A 65 5.59 11.36 -6.90
CA ILE A 65 4.81 10.79 -7.99
C ILE A 65 3.61 10.06 -7.38
N LEU A 66 2.42 10.61 -7.58
CA LEU A 66 1.16 9.97 -7.15
C LEU A 66 0.75 8.91 -8.17
N ALA A 67 0.50 7.69 -7.70
CA ALA A 67 0.11 6.57 -8.57
C ALA A 67 -0.66 5.47 -7.80
N GLY A 68 -1.05 4.41 -8.49
CA GLY A 68 -1.68 3.23 -7.92
C GLY A 68 -3.16 3.11 -8.23
N ASN A 69 -4.01 3.04 -7.22
CA ASN A 69 -5.46 2.92 -7.37
C ASN A 69 -6.13 4.20 -7.87
N ILE A 70 -5.47 5.34 -7.72
CA ILE A 70 -5.85 6.63 -8.31
C ILE A 70 -4.68 7.20 -9.12
N GLY A 71 -4.98 8.12 -10.01
CA GLY A 71 -3.99 8.67 -10.93
C GLY A 71 -3.57 7.65 -12.00
N ASN A 72 -2.30 7.64 -12.33
CA ASN A 72 -1.75 6.64 -13.25
C ASN A 72 -1.51 5.29 -12.55
N PRO A 73 -1.62 4.16 -13.26
CA PRO A 73 -1.10 2.89 -12.78
C PRO A 73 0.37 3.01 -12.36
N PHE A 74 0.77 2.29 -11.31
CA PHE A 74 2.14 2.38 -10.82
C PHE A 74 3.16 1.97 -11.89
N SER A 75 2.86 0.92 -12.67
CA SER A 75 3.69 0.48 -13.80
C SER A 75 3.86 1.54 -14.89
N LYS A 76 2.81 2.32 -15.18
CA LYS A 76 2.89 3.43 -16.14
C LYS A 76 3.82 4.52 -15.61
N SER A 77 3.65 4.91 -14.35
CA SER A 77 4.48 5.96 -13.73
C SER A 77 5.96 5.54 -13.65
N VAL A 78 6.24 4.27 -13.35
CA VAL A 78 7.61 3.74 -13.38
C VAL A 78 8.18 3.75 -14.79
N LEU A 79 7.40 3.34 -15.80
CA LEU A 79 7.83 3.36 -17.20
C LEU A 79 8.14 4.78 -17.68
N ASP A 80 7.27 5.75 -17.38
CA ASP A 80 7.48 7.15 -17.75
C ASP A 80 8.73 7.74 -17.10
N LEU A 81 8.96 7.40 -15.82
CA LEU A 81 10.17 7.80 -15.12
C LEU A 81 11.44 7.22 -15.77
N LEU A 82 11.41 5.94 -16.15
CA LEU A 82 12.54 5.27 -16.82
C LEU A 82 12.83 5.83 -18.21
N ASN A 83 11.79 6.26 -18.92
CA ASN A 83 11.91 6.89 -20.25
C ASN A 83 12.34 8.37 -20.16
N GLY A 84 12.30 9.00 -18.98
CA GLY A 84 12.53 10.42 -18.81
C GLY A 84 11.32 11.30 -19.15
N ASP A 85 10.14 10.72 -19.35
CA ASP A 85 8.88 11.42 -19.62
C ASP A 85 8.25 11.98 -18.33
N LEU A 86 8.71 11.51 -17.17
CA LEU A 86 8.26 11.92 -15.84
C LEU A 86 9.46 12.17 -14.93
N GLU A 87 9.42 13.25 -14.17
CA GLU A 87 10.41 13.53 -13.13
C GLU A 87 9.84 13.26 -11.74
N GLY A 88 10.63 12.61 -10.89
CA GLY A 88 10.29 12.37 -9.50
C GLY A 88 11.34 11.56 -8.78
N ASN A 89 11.27 11.52 -7.45
CA ASN A 89 12.25 10.80 -6.64
C ASN A 89 11.62 10.06 -5.43
N ILE A 90 10.31 10.07 -5.32
CA ILE A 90 9.55 9.33 -4.32
C ILE A 90 8.15 9.01 -4.87
N PHE A 91 7.68 7.80 -4.65
CA PHE A 91 6.31 7.41 -5.00
C PHE A 91 5.38 7.53 -3.82
N VAL A 92 4.16 8.04 -4.06
CA VAL A 92 3.03 8.01 -3.11
C VAL A 92 1.94 7.16 -3.75
N LEU A 93 1.71 5.97 -3.20
CA LEU A 93 0.82 4.98 -3.79
C LEU A 93 -0.47 4.82 -2.98
N GLU A 94 -1.61 4.99 -3.64
CA GLU A 94 -2.87 4.48 -3.12
C GLU A 94 -3.00 2.99 -3.46
N LEU A 95 -3.21 2.13 -2.44
CA LEU A 95 -3.30 0.69 -2.64
C LEU A 95 -4.62 0.12 -2.11
N SER A 96 -5.33 -0.60 -2.98
CA SER A 96 -6.49 -1.42 -2.63
C SER A 96 -6.08 -2.81 -2.16
N SER A 97 -6.99 -3.54 -1.50
CA SER A 97 -6.76 -4.93 -1.11
C SER A 97 -6.50 -5.85 -2.31
N PHE A 98 -7.11 -5.55 -3.46
CA PHE A 98 -6.93 -6.33 -4.69
C PHE A 98 -5.54 -6.17 -5.30
N GLN A 99 -4.96 -4.99 -5.22
CA GLN A 99 -3.60 -4.73 -5.70
C GLN A 99 -2.55 -5.40 -4.81
N LEU A 100 -2.87 -5.61 -3.53
CA LEU A 100 -1.98 -6.24 -2.54
C LEU A 100 -2.10 -7.76 -2.49
N GLU A 101 -2.97 -8.37 -3.30
CA GLU A 101 -3.27 -9.80 -3.24
C GLU A 101 -2.08 -10.69 -3.63
N PHE A 102 -1.34 -10.32 -4.68
CA PHE A 102 -0.22 -11.09 -5.23
C PHE A 102 1.10 -10.33 -5.07
N ILE A 103 1.39 -9.95 -3.82
CA ILE A 103 2.65 -9.32 -3.42
C ILE A 103 3.67 -10.40 -3.06
N ASP A 104 4.90 -10.25 -3.56
CA ASP A 104 6.04 -11.12 -3.29
C ASP A 104 7.20 -10.35 -2.66
N GLN A 105 7.76 -9.36 -3.34
CA GLN A 105 8.93 -8.58 -2.91
C GLN A 105 8.64 -7.08 -2.71
N PHE A 106 7.44 -6.61 -3.00
CA PHE A 106 7.06 -5.22 -2.80
C PHE A 106 7.41 -4.76 -1.38
N HIS A 107 8.14 -3.65 -1.29
CA HIS A 107 8.75 -3.16 -0.06
C HIS A 107 8.59 -1.64 0.04
N PRO A 108 7.56 -1.11 0.69
CA PRO A 108 7.41 0.31 0.93
C PRO A 108 8.26 0.76 2.12
N PHE A 109 8.93 1.90 1.98
CA PHE A 109 9.66 2.58 3.06
C PHE A 109 8.74 3.11 4.16
N ILE A 110 7.54 3.62 3.78
CA ILE A 110 6.50 4.04 4.73
C ILE A 110 5.18 3.39 4.33
N SER A 111 4.55 2.70 5.26
CA SER A 111 3.24 2.09 5.13
C SER A 111 2.22 2.80 6.00
N ILE A 112 1.14 3.34 5.41
CA ILE A 112 0.10 4.08 6.13
C ILE A 112 -1.20 3.29 6.11
N TYR A 113 -1.74 2.98 7.30
CA TYR A 113 -3.01 2.28 7.49
C TYR A 113 -4.01 3.21 8.18
N LEU A 114 -5.09 3.54 7.46
CA LEU A 114 -6.05 4.53 7.93
C LEU A 114 -7.15 3.94 8.80
N ASN A 115 -7.77 2.87 8.34
CA ASN A 115 -8.87 2.18 9.03
C ASN A 115 -9.18 0.85 8.34
N ILE A 116 -9.83 -0.04 9.09
CA ILE A 116 -10.35 -1.32 8.60
C ILE A 116 -11.82 -1.43 8.98
N SER A 117 -12.70 -1.32 8.01
CA SER A 117 -14.15 -1.52 8.16
C SER A 117 -14.65 -2.47 7.08
N PRO A 118 -15.80 -3.13 7.27
CA PRO A 118 -16.38 -4.01 6.25
C PRO A 118 -16.49 -3.31 4.90
N ASP A 119 -15.81 -3.87 3.90
CA ASP A 119 -15.81 -3.39 2.53
C ASP A 119 -15.45 -4.55 1.60
N HIS A 120 -15.99 -4.54 0.38
CA HIS A 120 -15.72 -5.56 -0.63
C HIS A 120 -15.88 -7.03 -0.18
N LEU A 121 -16.84 -7.30 0.74
CA LEU A 121 -17.11 -8.66 1.23
C LEU A 121 -17.78 -9.57 0.18
N ASP A 122 -18.24 -8.99 -0.91
CA ASP A 122 -18.64 -9.72 -2.11
C ASP A 122 -17.47 -10.45 -2.80
N ARG A 123 -16.24 -9.97 -2.59
CA ARG A 123 -15.02 -10.52 -3.19
C ARG A 123 -14.10 -11.18 -2.19
N HIS A 124 -14.04 -10.68 -0.96
CA HIS A 124 -13.33 -11.31 0.15
C HIS A 124 -14.33 -12.15 0.94
N LYS A 125 -13.98 -13.39 1.26
CA LYS A 125 -14.88 -14.33 1.96
C LYS A 125 -15.33 -13.82 3.33
N ASN A 126 -14.44 -13.06 4.01
CA ASN A 126 -14.67 -12.50 5.33
C ASN A 126 -13.68 -11.35 5.61
N MET A 127 -13.85 -10.73 6.78
CA MET A 127 -12.98 -9.63 7.24
C MET A 127 -11.53 -10.05 7.45
N ASP A 128 -11.27 -11.29 7.85
CA ASP A 128 -9.90 -11.79 8.08
C ASP A 128 -9.13 -11.89 6.77
N GLU A 129 -9.78 -12.37 5.70
CA GLU A 129 -9.17 -12.39 4.37
C GLU A 129 -8.91 -10.98 3.85
N TYR A 130 -9.86 -10.06 4.04
CA TYR A 130 -9.71 -8.65 3.66
C TYR A 130 -8.53 -7.98 4.39
N LEU A 131 -8.45 -8.17 5.72
CA LEU A 131 -7.33 -7.67 6.51
C LEU A 131 -6.01 -8.28 6.06
N LYS A 132 -5.96 -9.60 5.89
CA LYS A 132 -4.76 -10.31 5.43
C LYS A 132 -4.24 -9.75 4.10
N MET A 133 -5.14 -9.45 3.15
CA MET A 133 -4.71 -8.86 1.88
C MET A 133 -4.09 -7.47 2.09
N LYS A 134 -4.67 -6.63 2.94
CA LYS A 134 -4.07 -5.31 3.23
C LYS A 134 -2.74 -5.43 3.96
N LEU A 135 -2.59 -6.39 4.87
CA LEU A 135 -1.34 -6.63 5.60
C LEU A 135 -0.19 -7.13 4.71
N ASN A 136 -0.48 -7.64 3.51
CA ASN A 136 0.58 -7.95 2.54
C ASN A 136 1.45 -6.74 2.20
N MET A 137 0.95 -5.51 2.38
CA MET A 137 1.72 -4.28 2.16
C MET A 137 2.99 -4.22 3.03
N VAL A 138 2.97 -4.81 4.21
CA VAL A 138 4.09 -4.82 5.16
C VAL A 138 4.78 -6.17 5.28
N LYS A 139 4.56 -7.07 4.31
CA LYS A 139 5.13 -8.42 4.32
C LYS A 139 6.65 -8.45 4.34
N ASN A 140 7.28 -7.47 3.69
CA ASN A 140 8.73 -7.42 3.45
C ASN A 140 9.42 -6.23 4.14
N VAL A 141 8.73 -5.52 5.04
CA VAL A 141 9.33 -4.38 5.76
C VAL A 141 10.41 -4.83 6.75
N ASP A 142 11.41 -3.99 6.96
CA ASP A 142 12.53 -4.20 7.89
C ASP A 142 12.57 -3.13 9.00
N GLU A 143 13.63 -3.15 9.84
CA GLU A 143 13.81 -2.22 10.95
C GLU A 143 14.05 -0.75 10.55
N ASN A 144 14.31 -0.48 9.29
CA ASN A 144 14.51 0.88 8.77
C ASN A 144 13.20 1.51 8.30
N ASP A 145 12.16 0.70 8.09
CA ASP A 145 10.88 1.11 7.58
C ASP A 145 9.93 1.60 8.67
N PHE A 146 8.85 2.25 8.24
CA PHE A 146 7.87 2.83 9.14
C PHE A 146 6.46 2.34 8.83
N ILE A 147 5.70 2.03 9.89
CA ILE A 147 4.28 1.74 9.80
C ILE A 147 3.52 2.81 10.60
N ILE A 148 2.79 3.66 9.90
CA ILE A 148 1.92 4.68 10.48
C ILE A 148 0.50 4.13 10.47
N TYR A 149 -0.16 4.07 11.64
CA TYR A 149 -1.48 3.47 11.72
C TYR A 149 -2.38 4.15 12.75
N ASN A 150 -3.68 4.12 12.49
CA ASN A 150 -4.70 4.59 13.41
C ASN A 150 -4.86 3.63 14.60
N SER A 151 -4.42 4.04 15.77
CA SER A 151 -4.55 3.24 17.01
C SER A 151 -5.97 3.26 17.62
N ASP A 152 -6.85 4.15 17.16
CA ASP A 152 -8.27 4.12 17.51
C ASP A 152 -9.02 2.97 16.81
N ASP A 153 -8.47 2.46 15.72
CA ASP A 153 -8.97 1.27 15.05
C ASP A 153 -8.48 0.01 15.79
N LYS A 154 -9.42 -0.71 16.41
CA LYS A 154 -9.12 -1.89 17.25
C LYS A 154 -8.41 -3.00 16.49
N ILE A 155 -8.67 -3.15 15.19
CA ILE A 155 -8.04 -4.16 14.33
C ILE A 155 -6.60 -3.75 14.07
N LEU A 156 -6.38 -2.52 13.62
CA LEU A 156 -5.03 -2.01 13.31
C LEU A 156 -4.14 -1.97 14.55
N ASN A 157 -4.70 -1.62 15.71
CA ASN A 157 -3.95 -1.50 16.96
C ASN A 157 -3.26 -2.81 17.41
N THR A 158 -3.75 -3.95 16.94
CA THR A 158 -3.18 -5.28 17.23
C THR A 158 -2.48 -5.92 16.04
N SER A 159 -2.64 -5.38 14.82
CA SER A 159 -2.18 -6.03 13.59
C SER A 159 -0.66 -6.01 13.39
N PHE A 160 0.07 -5.16 14.10
CA PHE A 160 1.51 -4.94 13.87
C PHE A 160 2.40 -5.37 15.03
N ASN A 161 1.89 -6.18 15.98
CA ASN A 161 2.63 -6.57 17.18
C ASN A 161 3.94 -7.30 16.85
N ASP A 162 3.92 -8.16 15.84
CA ASP A 162 5.06 -9.01 15.44
C ASP A 162 5.95 -8.39 14.36
N THR A 163 5.68 -7.14 13.93
CA THR A 163 6.52 -6.48 12.93
C THR A 163 7.79 -5.88 13.53
N ILE A 164 8.89 -5.97 12.79
CA ILE A 164 10.18 -5.36 13.16
C ILE A 164 10.30 -3.88 12.75
N ALA A 165 9.43 -3.41 11.87
CA ALA A 165 9.40 -2.02 11.42
C ALA A 165 9.05 -1.05 12.57
N LYS A 166 9.46 0.20 12.43
CA LYS A 166 9.16 1.27 13.40
C LYS A 166 7.69 1.63 13.35
N LYS A 167 6.99 1.42 14.46
CA LYS A 167 5.55 1.69 14.61
C LYS A 167 5.30 3.12 15.05
N ILE A 168 4.47 3.84 14.32
CA ILE A 168 4.05 5.21 14.61
C ILE A 168 2.51 5.24 14.69
N PRO A 169 1.94 4.96 15.88
CA PRO A 169 0.50 5.08 16.07
C PRO A 169 0.07 6.53 16.06
N TYR A 170 -1.09 6.84 15.47
CA TYR A 170 -1.79 8.10 15.65
C TYR A 170 -3.19 7.86 16.19
N SER A 171 -3.72 8.82 16.93
CA SER A 171 -5.06 8.79 17.55
C SER A 171 -5.67 10.18 17.55
N LEU A 172 -6.97 10.25 17.37
CA LEU A 172 -7.78 11.47 17.60
C LEU A 172 -8.31 11.53 19.05
N ASN A 173 -8.33 10.39 19.75
CA ASN A 173 -8.93 10.26 21.08
C ASN A 173 -7.90 10.29 22.21
N GLU A 174 -6.64 9.95 21.93
CA GLU A 174 -5.58 9.94 22.92
C GLU A 174 -4.54 11.02 22.63
N LYS A 175 -4.03 11.67 23.68
CA LYS A 175 -2.85 12.53 23.56
C LYS A 175 -1.63 11.68 23.25
N ASN A 176 -1.37 11.51 21.98
CA ASN A 176 -0.22 10.74 21.53
C ASN A 176 1.06 11.58 21.63
N ARG A 177 2.15 10.99 22.11
CA ARG A 177 3.44 11.69 22.26
C ARG A 177 4.01 12.24 20.94
N PHE A 178 3.56 11.72 19.82
CA PHE A 178 4.06 12.09 18.50
C PHE A 178 3.15 13.08 17.75
N PHE A 179 1.85 13.08 18.01
CA PHE A 179 0.87 13.95 17.35
C PHE A 179 -0.26 14.27 18.33
N SER A 180 -0.11 15.32 19.14
CA SER A 180 -1.22 15.93 19.85
C SER A 180 -1.64 17.19 19.10
N LEU A 181 -2.88 17.24 18.65
CA LEU A 181 -3.51 18.51 18.35
C LEU A 181 -3.75 19.22 19.70
N ASN A 182 -2.97 20.27 19.98
CA ASN A 182 -3.23 21.19 21.09
C ASN A 182 -4.46 22.05 20.78
#